data_3ba1edb66020c348405ad2b2581bf601
#
_entry.id   3ba1edb66020c348405ad2b2581bf601
#
_cell.length_a   1.000
_cell.length_b   1.000
_cell.length_c   1.000
_cell.angle_alpha   90.00
_cell.angle_beta   90.00
_cell.angle_gamma   90.00
#
_symmetry.space_group_name_H-M   'P 1'
#
loop_
_entity.id
_entity.type
_entity.pdbx_description
1 polymer ?
#
loop_
_entity_poly.entity_id
_entity_poly.type
_entity_poly.pdbx_seq_one_letter_code
_entity_poly.pdbx_strand_id
1 'polypeptide(L)'
;MQVEEAIGRQIARLRAQRQLSQADLGETLGCYLGKPWSRQAVHQAERGQRSLTAAELTALALALDTSVQVLFRAEDDQIELPGQSISPEEYRGILVNRQKDTPLDGLEELIVALHDIGEVLQRPSLARLARIARAAEQVTEPPQPPAARRQRP
;
A
#
# COMPACT_ATOMS: atom_id res chain seq x y z
N MET A 1 -1.05 -10.08 20.67
CA MET A 1 0.09 -10.19 19.72
C MET A 1 1.07 -9.07 19.98
N GLN A 2 2.37 -9.32 20.01
CA GLN A 2 3.38 -8.26 20.17
C GLN A 2 3.54 -7.44 18.90
N VAL A 3 4.00 -6.19 19.02
CA VAL A 3 4.23 -5.28 17.87
C VAL A 3 5.20 -5.89 16.87
N GLU A 4 6.27 -6.51 17.37
CA GLU A 4 7.29 -7.17 16.56
C GLU A 4 6.71 -8.32 15.72
N GLU A 5 5.75 -9.06 16.26
CA GLU A 5 5.06 -10.13 15.53
C GLU A 5 4.17 -9.56 14.41
N ALA A 6 3.47 -8.45 14.68
CA ALA A 6 2.67 -7.77 13.67
C ALA A 6 3.53 -7.31 12.50
N ILE A 7 4.63 -6.61 12.79
CA ILE A 7 5.61 -6.15 11.80
C ILE A 7 6.21 -7.35 11.05
N GLY A 8 6.59 -8.40 11.76
CA GLY A 8 7.16 -9.59 11.15
C GLY A 8 6.23 -10.29 10.16
N ARG A 9 4.95 -10.44 10.52
CA ARG A 9 3.93 -10.99 9.60
C ARG A 9 3.79 -10.13 8.35
N GLN A 10 3.81 -8.81 8.50
CA GLN A 10 3.69 -7.89 7.37
C GLN A 10 4.91 -7.94 6.45
N ILE A 11 6.13 -8.04 7.02
CA ILE A 11 7.37 -8.24 6.24
C ILE A 11 7.27 -9.54 5.42
N ALA A 12 6.88 -10.65 6.04
CA ALA A 12 6.73 -11.94 5.36
C ALA A 12 5.70 -11.88 4.22
N ARG A 13 4.56 -11.22 4.45
CA ARG A 13 3.51 -11.02 3.46
C ARG A 13 4.00 -10.21 2.26
N LEU A 14 4.62 -9.05 2.51
CA LEU A 14 5.13 -8.17 1.46
C LEU A 14 6.23 -8.84 0.65
N ARG A 15 7.16 -9.57 1.31
CA ARG A 15 8.18 -10.35 0.64
C ARG A 15 7.58 -11.42 -0.28
N ALA A 16 6.59 -12.15 0.23
CA ALA A 16 5.92 -13.19 -0.56
C ALA A 16 5.16 -12.60 -1.77
N GLN A 17 4.52 -11.46 -1.63
CA GLN A 17 3.87 -10.75 -2.73
C GLN A 17 4.85 -10.35 -3.83
N ARG A 18 6.11 -10.07 -3.48
CA ARG A 18 7.20 -9.76 -4.43
C ARG A 18 7.95 -10.99 -4.91
N GLN A 19 7.55 -12.18 -4.48
CA GLN A 19 8.18 -13.45 -4.84
C GLN A 19 9.67 -13.52 -4.45
N LEU A 20 10.09 -12.74 -3.44
CA LEU A 20 11.45 -12.77 -2.93
C LEU A 20 11.63 -13.94 -1.95
N SER A 21 12.78 -14.61 -2.01
CA SER A 21 13.21 -15.52 -0.94
C SER A 21 13.69 -14.71 0.28
N GLN A 22 13.79 -15.36 1.44
CA GLN A 22 14.40 -14.72 2.62
C GLN A 22 15.88 -14.35 2.37
N ALA A 23 16.60 -15.09 1.52
CA ALA A 23 17.97 -14.79 1.15
C ALA A 23 18.04 -13.52 0.28
N ASP A 24 17.19 -13.42 -0.75
CA ASP A 24 17.11 -12.26 -1.65
C ASP A 24 16.80 -10.98 -0.88
N LEU A 25 15.84 -11.04 0.06
CA LEU A 25 15.55 -9.90 0.93
C LEU A 25 16.75 -9.53 1.78
N GLY A 26 17.46 -10.53 2.34
CA GLY A 26 18.66 -10.32 3.14
C GLY A 26 19.77 -9.62 2.35
N GLU A 27 20.01 -10.01 1.10
CA GLU A 27 20.98 -9.38 0.21
C GLU A 27 20.57 -7.94 -0.15
N THR A 28 19.30 -7.71 -0.49
CA THR A 28 18.78 -6.39 -0.80
C THR A 28 18.94 -5.42 0.38
N LEU A 29 18.73 -5.89 1.60
CA LEU A 29 18.96 -5.10 2.81
C LEU A 29 20.42 -4.68 2.96
N GLY A 30 21.36 -5.48 2.46
CA GLY A 30 22.78 -5.15 2.47
C GLY A 30 23.12 -3.86 1.74
N CYS A 31 22.37 -3.51 0.69
CA CYS A 31 22.55 -2.27 -0.05
C CYS A 31 22.27 -1.02 0.80
N TYR A 32 21.35 -1.13 1.75
CA TYR A 32 20.92 -0.01 2.62
C TYR A 32 21.64 0.01 3.97
N LEU A 33 21.95 -1.18 4.51
CA LEU A 33 22.52 -1.32 5.85
C LEU A 33 24.04 -1.49 5.83
N GLY A 34 24.67 -1.58 4.64
CA GLY A 34 26.11 -1.81 4.48
C GLY A 34 26.54 -3.25 4.78
N LYS A 35 25.65 -4.08 5.30
CA LYS A 35 25.87 -5.50 5.56
C LYS A 35 24.59 -6.29 5.29
N PRO A 36 24.65 -7.35 4.47
CA PRO A 36 23.47 -8.18 4.21
C PRO A 36 23.01 -8.92 5.47
N TRP A 37 21.72 -9.14 5.56
CA TRP A 37 21.17 -10.04 6.56
C TRP A 37 21.26 -11.49 6.10
N SER A 38 21.58 -12.37 7.03
CA SER A 38 21.47 -13.81 6.77
C SER A 38 19.99 -14.21 6.63
N ARG A 39 19.72 -15.31 5.91
CA ARG A 39 18.40 -15.93 5.85
C ARG A 39 17.78 -16.11 7.24
N GLN A 40 18.59 -16.51 8.23
CA GLN A 40 18.13 -16.70 9.60
C GLN A 40 17.70 -15.37 10.25
N ALA A 41 18.44 -14.29 10.01
CA ALA A 41 18.08 -12.96 10.53
C ALA A 41 16.74 -12.47 9.95
N VAL A 42 16.51 -12.67 8.65
CA VAL A 42 15.22 -12.37 8.00
C VAL A 42 14.11 -13.23 8.61
N HIS A 43 14.35 -14.54 8.77
CA HIS A 43 13.39 -15.45 9.38
C HIS A 43 13.01 -15.02 10.81
N GLN A 44 13.99 -14.62 11.63
CA GLN A 44 13.72 -14.12 12.99
C GLN A 44 12.92 -12.83 12.98
N ALA A 45 13.21 -11.90 12.04
CA ALA A 45 12.44 -10.68 11.88
C ALA A 45 10.99 -10.97 11.48
N GLU A 46 10.76 -11.86 10.53
CA GLU A 46 9.41 -12.27 10.08
C GLU A 46 8.59 -12.95 11.19
N ARG A 47 9.25 -13.56 12.15
CA ARG A 47 8.58 -14.18 13.30
C ARG A 47 8.44 -13.25 14.52
N GLY A 48 8.88 -11.99 14.42
CA GLY A 48 8.88 -11.07 15.56
C GLY A 48 9.85 -11.47 16.69
N GLN A 49 10.83 -12.34 16.39
CA GLN A 49 11.78 -12.88 17.37
C GLN A 49 13.03 -12.00 17.56
N ARG A 50 13.04 -10.84 16.94
CA ARG A 50 14.08 -9.82 17.12
C ARG A 50 13.49 -8.42 17.08
N SER A 51 14.07 -7.53 17.86
CA SER A 51 13.78 -6.12 17.77
C SER A 51 14.36 -5.51 16.48
N LEU A 52 13.68 -4.53 15.93
CA LEU A 52 14.09 -3.82 14.72
C LEU A 52 14.41 -2.37 15.08
N THR A 53 15.56 -1.90 14.63
CA THR A 53 15.95 -0.50 14.77
C THR A 53 15.22 0.37 13.73
N ALA A 54 15.16 1.68 13.94
CA ALA A 54 14.59 2.62 12.97
C ALA A 54 15.28 2.53 11.59
N ALA A 55 16.61 2.35 11.56
CA ALA A 55 17.36 2.15 10.33
C ALA A 55 16.96 0.87 9.60
N GLU A 56 16.76 -0.22 10.32
CA GLU A 56 16.33 -1.50 9.75
C GLU A 56 14.90 -1.44 9.23
N LEU A 57 13.98 -0.77 9.94
CA LEU A 57 12.62 -0.53 9.47
C LEU A 57 12.59 0.30 8.18
N THR A 58 13.43 1.34 8.11
CA THR A 58 13.57 2.15 6.89
C THR A 58 14.13 1.34 5.73
N ALA A 59 15.17 0.53 5.98
CA ALA A 59 15.76 -0.34 4.96
C ALA A 59 14.77 -1.40 4.46
N LEU A 60 13.96 -1.99 5.36
CA LEU A 60 12.90 -2.93 5.02
C LEU A 60 11.82 -2.28 4.15
N ALA A 61 11.40 -1.05 4.48
CA ALA A 61 10.44 -0.31 3.69
C ALA A 61 10.96 -0.05 2.27
N LEU A 62 12.23 0.36 2.13
CA LEU A 62 12.89 0.56 0.84
C LEU A 62 13.05 -0.76 0.05
N ALA A 63 13.54 -1.81 0.70
CA ALA A 63 13.75 -3.11 0.06
C ALA A 63 12.44 -3.78 -0.38
N LEU A 64 11.37 -3.52 0.35
CA LEU A 64 10.03 -4.00 0.05
C LEU A 64 9.18 -2.96 -0.71
N ASP A 65 9.77 -1.85 -1.17
CA ASP A 65 9.11 -0.76 -1.91
C ASP A 65 7.74 -0.43 -1.30
N THR A 66 7.75 -0.06 -0.03
CA THR A 66 6.57 0.24 0.77
C THR A 66 6.87 1.36 1.75
N SER A 67 5.90 1.83 2.50
CA SER A 67 6.13 2.78 3.59
C SER A 67 6.37 2.07 4.92
N VAL A 68 7.10 2.73 5.83
CA VAL A 68 7.28 2.24 7.21
C VAL A 68 5.91 2.06 7.89
N GLN A 69 4.97 2.93 7.62
CA GLN A 69 3.61 2.84 8.14
C GLN A 69 2.90 1.53 7.75
N VAL A 70 3.11 1.05 6.53
CA VAL A 70 2.54 -0.22 6.07
C VAL A 70 3.14 -1.41 6.81
N LEU A 71 4.41 -1.34 7.22
CA LEU A 71 5.04 -2.40 8.03
C LEU A 71 4.39 -2.55 9.41
N PHE A 72 3.82 -1.49 9.95
CA PHE A 72 3.12 -1.50 11.23
C PHE A 72 1.64 -1.89 11.14
N ARG A 73 1.10 -2.18 9.96
CA ARG A 73 -0.29 -2.64 9.85
C ARG A 73 -0.47 -3.97 10.58
N ALA A 74 -1.31 -3.96 11.60
CA ALA A 74 -1.82 -5.16 12.25
C ALA A 74 -3.20 -5.48 11.67
N GLU A 75 -3.44 -6.73 11.30
CA GLU A 75 -4.77 -7.24 11.02
C GLU A 75 -5.44 -7.45 12.37
N ASP A 76 -6.65 -7.05 12.56
CA ASP A 76 -7.62 -7.14 13.66
C ASP A 76 -7.21 -7.75 15.04
N ASP A 77 -5.93 -7.93 15.30
CA ASP A 77 -5.39 -8.47 16.55
C ASP A 77 -5.13 -7.36 17.57
N GLN A 78 -5.42 -7.66 18.82
CA GLN A 78 -5.04 -6.80 19.94
C GLN A 78 -3.51 -6.77 20.08
N ILE A 79 -2.94 -5.56 20.15
CA ILE A 79 -1.50 -5.36 20.27
C ILE A 79 -1.10 -5.28 21.74
N GLU A 80 -0.14 -6.09 22.12
CA GLU A 80 0.41 -6.14 23.48
C GLU A 80 1.70 -5.33 23.56
N LEU A 81 1.70 -4.34 24.43
CA LEU A 81 2.87 -3.61 24.87
C LEU A 81 3.30 -4.12 26.25
N PRO A 82 4.55 -3.90 26.68
CA PRO A 82 5.04 -4.40 27.98
C PRO A 82 4.23 -3.94 29.20
N GLY A 83 3.48 -2.85 29.11
CA GLY A 83 2.69 -2.29 30.20
C GLY A 83 1.18 -2.33 29.99
N GLN A 84 0.71 -2.57 28.78
CA GLN A 84 -0.72 -2.56 28.46
C GLN A 84 -1.03 -3.21 27.11
N SER A 85 -2.28 -3.61 26.94
CA SER A 85 -2.82 -4.02 25.66
C SER A 85 -3.58 -2.85 25.02
N ILE A 86 -3.39 -2.64 23.72
CA ILE A 86 -4.10 -1.64 22.93
C ILE A 86 -5.02 -2.33 21.93
N SER A 87 -6.21 -1.74 21.75
CA SER A 87 -7.15 -2.23 20.75
C SER A 87 -6.63 -2.00 19.32
N PRO A 88 -7.07 -2.78 18.33
CA PRO A 88 -6.70 -2.56 16.94
C PRO A 88 -7.05 -1.16 16.44
N GLU A 89 -8.09 -0.57 16.99
CA GLU A 89 -8.55 0.76 16.61
C GLU A 89 -7.65 1.86 17.17
N GLU A 90 -7.22 1.76 18.42
CA GLU A 90 -6.24 2.65 19.02
C GLU A 90 -4.88 2.54 18.31
N TYR A 91 -4.45 1.31 18.01
CA TYR A 91 -3.21 1.06 17.30
C TYR A 91 -3.22 1.70 15.89
N ARG A 92 -4.30 1.52 15.15
CA ARG A 92 -4.50 2.21 13.86
C ARG A 92 -4.50 3.72 14.00
N GLY A 93 -5.12 4.25 15.06
CA GLY A 93 -5.14 5.68 15.36
C GLY A 93 -3.75 6.29 15.61
N ILE A 94 -2.79 5.51 16.12
CA ILE A 94 -1.39 5.94 16.30
C ILE A 94 -0.67 6.02 14.96
N LEU A 95 -0.98 5.11 14.04
CA LEU A 95 -0.32 5.04 12.73
C LEU A 95 -0.87 6.08 11.74
N VAL A 96 -2.16 6.34 11.81
CA VAL A 96 -2.80 7.42 11.05
C VAL A 96 -2.78 8.63 11.97
N ASN A 97 -1.98 9.63 11.66
CA ASN A 97 -1.84 10.85 12.46
C ASN A 97 -3.23 11.44 12.77
N ARG A 98 -3.79 11.04 13.91
CA ARG A 98 -5.05 11.54 14.41
C ARG A 98 -4.80 12.92 15.00
N GLN A 99 -4.48 13.91 14.17
CA GLN A 99 -4.78 15.28 14.53
C GLN A 99 -6.31 15.39 14.58
N LYS A 100 -6.86 15.17 15.79
CA LYS A 100 -8.20 15.62 16.10
C LYS A 100 -8.23 17.10 15.75
N ASP A 101 -9.18 17.48 14.90
CA ASP A 101 -9.60 18.85 14.65
C ASP A 101 -8.97 19.61 13.46
N THR A 102 -8.81 18.98 12.29
CA THR A 102 -8.73 19.77 11.06
C THR A 102 -9.76 19.28 10.03
N PRO A 103 -10.50 20.18 9.35
CA PRO A 103 -11.47 19.83 8.30
C PRO A 103 -10.85 19.17 7.06
N LEU A 104 -9.55 18.94 7.09
CA LEU A 104 -8.77 18.30 6.00
C LEU A 104 -8.69 16.77 6.11
N ASP A 105 -9.12 16.19 7.24
CA ASP A 105 -9.03 14.73 7.46
C ASP A 105 -9.80 13.93 6.41
N GLY A 106 -10.92 14.47 5.92
CA GLY A 106 -11.67 13.85 4.84
C GLY A 106 -10.99 13.91 3.47
N LEU A 107 -10.08 14.86 3.25
CA LEU A 107 -9.34 14.97 1.99
C LEU A 107 -8.16 13.99 1.93
N GLU A 108 -7.49 13.76 3.03
CA GLU A 108 -6.40 12.77 3.10
C GLU A 108 -6.93 11.34 2.94
N GLU A 109 -8.05 11.02 3.61
CA GLU A 109 -8.74 9.74 3.39
C GLU A 109 -9.21 9.58 1.95
N LEU A 110 -9.71 10.64 1.32
CA LEU A 110 -10.10 10.63 -0.08
C LEU A 110 -8.89 10.43 -1.01
N ILE A 111 -7.75 11.07 -0.73
CA ILE A 111 -6.52 10.92 -1.51
C ILE A 111 -5.99 9.49 -1.38
N VAL A 112 -6.00 8.90 -0.18
CA VAL A 112 -5.61 7.50 0.03
C VAL A 112 -6.56 6.55 -0.69
N ALA A 113 -7.86 6.76 -0.59
CA ALA A 113 -8.86 5.97 -1.30
C ALA A 113 -8.74 6.11 -2.83
N LEU A 114 -8.46 7.31 -3.34
CA LEU A 114 -8.22 7.54 -4.77
C LEU A 114 -6.92 6.91 -5.25
N HIS A 115 -5.89 6.86 -4.41
CA HIS A 115 -4.64 6.17 -4.72
C HIS A 115 -4.85 4.65 -4.81
N ASP A 116 -5.57 4.07 -3.86
CA ASP A 116 -5.93 2.65 -3.86
C ASP A 116 -6.82 2.29 -5.07
N ILE A 117 -7.76 3.17 -5.44
CA ILE A 117 -8.57 3.05 -6.66
C ILE A 117 -7.70 3.19 -7.90
N GLY A 118 -6.70 4.09 -7.90
CA GLY A 118 -5.75 4.27 -8.98
C GLY A 118 -4.93 3.00 -9.25
N GLU A 119 -4.44 2.34 -8.23
CA GLU A 119 -3.75 1.05 -8.36
C GLU A 119 -4.66 -0.07 -8.88
N VAL A 120 -5.91 -0.10 -8.42
CA VAL A 120 -6.91 -1.07 -8.92
C VAL A 120 -7.25 -0.82 -10.38
N LEU A 121 -7.34 0.45 -10.81
CA LEU A 121 -7.62 0.84 -12.21
C LEU A 121 -6.44 0.60 -13.17
N GLN A 122 -5.22 0.52 -12.67
CA GLN A 122 -4.03 0.17 -13.47
C GLN A 122 -3.93 -1.33 -13.78
N ARG A 123 -4.81 -2.17 -13.22
CA ARG A 123 -4.90 -3.57 -13.64
C ARG A 123 -5.37 -3.63 -15.09
N PRO A 124 -4.67 -4.38 -15.97
CA PRO A 124 -4.93 -4.39 -17.41
C PRO A 124 -6.36 -4.80 -17.81
N SER A 125 -7.08 -5.48 -16.91
CA SER A 125 -8.49 -5.82 -17.07
C SER A 125 -9.44 -4.62 -16.98
N LEU A 126 -9.16 -3.65 -16.14
CA LEU A 126 -10.01 -2.47 -15.94
C LEU A 126 -9.70 -1.36 -16.95
N ALA A 127 -8.44 -1.24 -17.39
CA ALA A 127 -8.09 -0.38 -18.52
C ALA A 127 -8.80 -0.78 -19.83
N ARG A 128 -9.11 -2.07 -19.97
CA ARG A 128 -9.90 -2.59 -21.09
C ARG A 128 -11.38 -2.21 -20.99
N LEU A 129 -11.97 -2.27 -19.80
CA LEU A 129 -13.34 -1.87 -19.54
C LEU A 129 -13.53 -0.35 -19.70
N ALA A 130 -12.58 0.46 -19.23
CA ALA A 130 -12.61 1.92 -19.44
C ALA A 130 -12.51 2.32 -20.92
N ARG A 131 -11.76 1.58 -21.75
CA ARG A 131 -11.75 1.77 -23.21
C ARG A 131 -13.08 1.40 -23.85
N ILE A 132 -13.72 0.32 -23.42
CA ILE A 132 -15.03 -0.12 -23.94
C ILE A 132 -16.10 0.90 -23.55
N ALA A 133 -16.10 1.43 -22.34
CA ALA A 133 -17.03 2.45 -21.89
C ALA A 133 -16.91 3.74 -22.71
N ARG A 134 -15.68 4.23 -22.98
CA ARG A 134 -15.45 5.42 -23.83
C ARG A 134 -15.85 5.19 -25.30
N ALA A 135 -15.67 3.98 -25.81
CA ALA A 135 -16.11 3.63 -27.17
C ALA A 135 -17.64 3.60 -27.27
N ALA A 136 -18.35 3.17 -26.22
CA ALA A 136 -19.79 3.17 -26.16
C ALA A 136 -20.40 4.59 -26.10
N GLU A 137 -19.76 5.53 -25.40
CA GLU A 137 -20.19 6.94 -25.35
C GLU A 137 -20.06 7.64 -26.71
N GLN A 138 -19.04 7.31 -27.52
CA GLN A 138 -18.87 7.88 -28.85
C GLN A 138 -19.89 7.38 -29.89
N VAL A 139 -20.58 6.27 -29.63
CA VAL A 139 -21.62 5.73 -30.52
C VAL A 139 -22.98 6.35 -30.27
N THR A 140 -23.17 7.06 -29.14
CA THR A 140 -24.47 7.66 -28.74
C THR A 140 -24.64 9.11 -29.21
N GLU A 141 -23.71 9.66 -29.99
CA GLU A 141 -23.88 10.99 -30.57
C GLU A 141 -24.90 10.90 -31.74
N PRO A 142 -26.05 11.59 -31.68
CA PRO A 142 -27.02 11.52 -32.75
C PRO A 142 -26.45 12.13 -34.03
N PRO A 143 -26.77 11.58 -35.22
CA PRO A 143 -26.24 12.08 -36.49
C PRO A 143 -26.65 13.54 -36.69
N GLN A 144 -25.68 14.41 -36.97
CA GLN A 144 -25.95 15.80 -37.32
C GLN A 144 -26.86 15.89 -38.54
N PRO A 145 -27.88 16.77 -38.51
CA PRO A 145 -28.74 16.94 -39.67
C PRO A 145 -27.95 17.49 -40.87
N PRO A 146 -28.26 17.05 -42.08
CA PRO A 146 -27.55 17.50 -43.29
C PRO A 146 -27.67 19.00 -43.50
N ALA A 147 -26.55 19.64 -43.73
CA ALA A 147 -26.46 21.08 -43.99
C ALA A 147 -27.41 21.48 -45.16
N ALA A 148 -28.33 22.39 -44.90
CA ALA A 148 -29.26 22.92 -45.89
C ALA A 148 -28.50 23.52 -47.07
N ARG A 149 -28.70 22.93 -48.25
CA ARG A 149 -28.18 23.41 -49.51
C ARG A 149 -28.79 24.80 -49.81
N ARG A 150 -28.01 25.85 -49.61
CA ARG A 150 -28.42 27.20 -50.03
C ARG A 150 -28.46 27.21 -51.58
N GLN A 151 -29.70 27.27 -52.09
CA GLN A 151 -29.92 27.64 -53.49
C GLN A 151 -29.58 29.15 -53.62
N ARG A 152 -28.68 29.47 -54.51
CA ARG A 152 -28.49 30.87 -55.00
C ARG A 152 -29.45 31.14 -56.14
N PRO A 153 -29.95 32.38 -56.25
CA PRO A 153 -30.83 32.82 -57.31
C PRO A 153 -30.10 32.92 -58.64
#